data_eb64d59f615da4f04ee5cca8ca35a81f
#
_entry.id   eb64d59f615da4f04ee5cca8ca35a81f
#
_cell.length_a   1.000
_cell.length_b   1.000
_cell.length_c   1.000
_cell.angle_alpha   90.00
_cell.angle_beta   90.00
_cell.angle_gamma   90.00
#
_symmetry.space_group_name_H-M   'P 1'
#
loop_
_entity.id
_entity.type
_entity.pdbx_description
1 polymer ?
#
loop_
_entity_poly.entity_id
_entity_poly.type
_entity_poly.pdbx_seq_one_letter_code
_entity_poly.pdbx_strand_id
1 'polypeptide(L)'
;MVENFGGSLNLIIWIIATLGAGYYSYRCLFGTRGMIDQYGAGDGAAFPLVLIGTFTGAGFIMGIVILISGPQYAWAFLTYSFVQSVLGIIFGFRILSSEWAQVEGVKMTNEFWIAPLVFTVLYGFLLFNMQEILYVT
;
A
#
# COMPACT_ATOMS: atom_id res chain seq x y z
N MET A 1 -6.06 0.10 23.60
CA MET A 1 -5.67 -0.04 22.17
C MET A 1 -6.55 -1.06 21.44
N VAL A 2 -6.64 -2.31 21.88
CA VAL A 2 -7.47 -3.35 21.23
C VAL A 2 -8.94 -2.92 21.11
N GLU A 3 -9.51 -2.41 22.19
CA GLU A 3 -10.90 -1.95 22.23
C GLU A 3 -11.16 -0.78 21.28
N ASN A 4 -10.19 0.13 21.14
CA ASN A 4 -10.30 1.27 20.22
C ASN A 4 -10.40 0.84 18.75
N PHE A 5 -9.87 -0.33 18.41
CA PHE A 5 -9.94 -0.91 17.06
C PHE A 5 -11.12 -1.90 16.89
N GLY A 6 -11.97 -2.02 17.91
CA GLY A 6 -13.11 -2.95 17.85
C GLY A 6 -12.71 -4.43 17.90
N GLY A 7 -11.51 -4.71 18.43
CA GLY A 7 -11.03 -6.08 18.63
C GLY A 7 -9.60 -6.32 18.16
N SER A 8 -9.05 -7.45 18.60
CA SER A 8 -7.66 -7.82 18.31
C SER A 8 -7.40 -8.09 16.82
N LEU A 9 -8.38 -8.65 16.11
CA LEU A 9 -8.22 -8.96 14.69
C LEU A 9 -8.06 -7.68 13.85
N ASN A 10 -8.88 -6.67 14.07
CA ASN A 10 -8.77 -5.38 13.37
C ASN A 10 -7.42 -4.71 13.66
N LEU A 11 -6.99 -4.74 14.92
CA LEU A 11 -5.69 -4.19 15.32
C LEU A 11 -4.54 -4.92 14.62
N ILE A 12 -4.56 -6.25 14.57
CA ILE A 12 -3.52 -7.05 13.88
C ILE A 12 -3.49 -6.71 12.38
N ILE A 13 -4.65 -6.67 11.73
CA ILE A 13 -4.74 -6.34 10.30
C ILE A 13 -4.25 -4.91 10.04
N TRP A 14 -4.58 -3.96 10.91
CA TRP A 14 -4.05 -2.59 10.85
C TRP A 14 -2.53 -2.57 10.91
N ILE A 15 -1.93 -3.28 11.86
CA ILE A 15 -0.48 -3.37 12.02
C ILE A 15 0.16 -3.97 10.78
N ILE A 16 -0.39 -5.07 10.25
CA ILE A 16 0.12 -5.73 9.04
C ILE A 16 0.08 -4.77 7.85
N ALA A 17 -1.03 -4.08 7.61
CA ALA A 17 -1.16 -3.12 6.52
C ALA A 17 -0.16 -1.95 6.67
N THR A 18 -0.02 -1.43 7.89
CA THR A 18 0.94 -0.35 8.19
C THR A 18 2.38 -0.79 7.95
N LEU A 19 2.78 -1.95 8.47
CA LEU A 19 4.13 -2.49 8.26
C LEU A 19 4.41 -2.81 6.79
N GLY A 20 3.41 -3.31 6.05
CA GLY A 20 3.51 -3.53 4.62
C GLY A 20 3.80 -2.25 3.85
N ALA A 21 3.09 -1.17 4.15
CA ALA A 21 3.34 0.15 3.56
C ALA A 21 4.75 0.67 3.91
N GLY A 22 5.18 0.49 5.17
CA GLY A 22 6.53 0.86 5.63
C GLY A 22 7.63 0.08 4.92
N TYR A 23 7.47 -1.23 4.76
CA TYR A 23 8.42 -2.07 4.05
C TYR A 23 8.54 -1.65 2.58
N TYR A 24 7.42 -1.40 1.91
CA TYR A 24 7.45 -0.96 0.52
C TYR A 24 8.08 0.42 0.36
N SER A 25 7.75 1.33 1.26
CA SER A 25 8.39 2.66 1.32
C SER A 25 9.90 2.55 1.51
N TYR A 26 10.34 1.72 2.46
CA TYR A 26 11.77 1.49 2.70
C TYR A 26 12.48 1.00 1.45
N ARG A 27 11.91 0.02 0.74
CA ARG A 27 12.48 -0.47 -0.52
C ARG A 27 12.59 0.62 -1.58
N CYS A 28 11.55 1.45 -1.71
CA CYS A 28 11.56 2.54 -2.70
C CYS A 28 12.55 3.66 -2.37
N LEU A 29 12.68 4.04 -1.09
CA LEU A 29 13.48 5.20 -0.67
C LEU A 29 14.95 4.85 -0.41
N PHE A 30 15.21 3.74 0.25
CA PHE A 30 16.56 3.33 0.68
C PHE A 30 17.10 2.16 -0.12
N GLY A 31 16.24 1.34 -0.70
CA GLY A 31 16.57 0.21 -1.57
C GLY A 31 16.33 0.47 -3.05
N THR A 32 16.24 1.71 -3.49
CA THR A 32 15.90 2.11 -4.87
C THR A 32 16.75 1.39 -5.91
N ARG A 33 18.08 1.35 -5.72
CA ARG A 33 18.99 0.66 -6.63
C ARG A 33 18.66 -0.83 -6.74
N GLY A 34 18.43 -1.48 -5.60
CA GLY A 34 18.07 -2.90 -5.58
C GLY A 34 16.74 -3.19 -6.30
N MET A 35 15.78 -2.28 -6.22
CA MET A 35 14.52 -2.41 -6.97
C MET A 35 14.75 -2.23 -8.49
N ILE A 36 15.53 -1.26 -8.91
CA ILE A 36 15.90 -1.07 -10.32
C ILE A 36 16.54 -2.34 -10.88
N ASP A 37 17.50 -2.90 -10.17
CA ASP A 37 18.22 -4.11 -10.60
C ASP A 37 17.28 -5.35 -10.58
N GLN A 38 16.42 -5.45 -9.57
CA GLN A 38 15.44 -6.55 -9.46
C GLN A 38 14.45 -6.58 -10.62
N TYR A 39 13.95 -5.40 -11.02
CA TYR A 39 12.95 -5.31 -12.09
C TYR A 39 13.56 -5.05 -13.47
N GLY A 40 14.85 -4.88 -13.56
CA GLY A 40 15.54 -4.54 -14.81
C GLY A 40 15.07 -3.19 -15.38
N ALA A 41 14.65 -2.28 -14.50
CA ALA A 41 14.03 -1.01 -14.88
C ALA A 41 15.08 0.03 -15.15
N GLY A 42 15.94 0.25 -15.82
CA GLY A 42 16.96 1.29 -16.03
C GLY A 42 16.98 2.44 -15.00
N ASP A 43 18.04 3.18 -14.96
CA ASP A 43 18.29 4.24 -13.96
C ASP A 43 17.22 5.35 -13.96
N GLY A 44 16.54 5.55 -15.09
CA GLY A 44 15.42 6.50 -15.19
C GLY A 44 14.21 6.18 -14.27
N ALA A 45 14.11 4.95 -13.77
CA ALA A 45 13.09 4.56 -12.81
C ALA A 45 13.36 5.07 -11.38
N ALA A 46 14.55 5.60 -11.09
CA ALA A 46 14.89 6.05 -9.74
C ALA A 46 13.93 7.12 -9.22
N PHE A 47 13.64 8.14 -10.01
CA PHE A 47 12.73 9.22 -9.59
C PHE A 47 11.29 8.73 -9.34
N PRO A 48 10.62 8.00 -10.25
CA PRO A 48 9.31 7.43 -9.97
C PRO A 48 9.28 6.53 -8.73
N LEU A 49 10.30 5.70 -8.52
CA LEU A 49 10.37 4.82 -7.34
C LEU A 49 10.47 5.62 -6.04
N VAL A 50 11.32 6.65 -5.99
CA VAL A 50 11.42 7.53 -4.83
C VAL A 50 10.10 8.26 -4.58
N LEU A 51 9.43 8.73 -5.63
CA LEU A 51 8.13 9.38 -5.52
C LEU A 51 7.07 8.42 -4.93
N ILE A 52 7.00 7.19 -5.42
CA ILE A 52 6.12 6.16 -4.86
C ILE A 52 6.48 5.90 -3.38
N GLY A 53 7.77 5.85 -3.07
CA GLY A 53 8.27 5.68 -1.70
C GLY A 53 7.82 6.78 -0.75
N THR A 54 7.74 8.03 -1.21
CA THR A 54 7.22 9.14 -0.38
C THR A 54 5.74 8.99 -0.08
N PHE A 55 4.92 8.60 -1.06
CA PHE A 55 3.48 8.36 -0.85
C PHE A 55 3.23 7.18 0.10
N THR A 56 3.91 6.07 -0.11
CA THR A 56 3.77 4.90 0.77
C THR A 56 4.35 5.16 2.16
N GLY A 57 5.40 5.97 2.26
CA GLY A 57 5.98 6.41 3.52
C GLY A 57 5.06 7.32 4.32
N ALA A 58 4.38 8.24 3.65
CA ALA A 58 3.34 9.06 4.29
C ALA A 58 2.20 8.18 4.81
N GLY A 59 1.77 7.17 4.04
CA GLY A 59 0.80 6.18 4.47
C GLY A 59 1.25 5.38 5.70
N PHE A 60 2.51 4.97 5.74
CA PHE A 60 3.10 4.30 6.89
C PHE A 60 3.09 5.19 8.16
N ILE A 61 3.53 6.44 8.03
CA ILE A 61 3.53 7.40 9.13
C ILE A 61 2.10 7.65 9.63
N MET A 62 1.14 7.86 8.71
CA MET A 62 -0.27 7.99 9.06
C MET A 62 -0.82 6.76 9.77
N GLY A 63 -0.45 5.56 9.30
CA GLY A 63 -0.83 4.30 9.96
C GLY A 63 -0.35 4.23 11.40
N ILE A 64 0.88 4.69 11.69
CA ILE A 64 1.43 4.77 13.05
C ILE A 64 0.70 5.85 13.88
N VAL A 65 0.46 7.02 13.31
CA VAL A 65 -0.27 8.09 14.00
C VAL A 65 -1.63 7.60 14.44
N ILE A 66 -2.38 6.95 13.55
CA ILE A 66 -3.70 6.41 13.87
C ILE A 66 -3.62 5.25 14.87
N LEU A 67 -2.57 4.43 14.81
CA LEU A 67 -2.34 3.37 15.79
C LEU A 67 -2.20 3.94 17.23
N ILE A 68 -1.57 5.10 17.36
CA ILE A 68 -1.36 5.79 18.65
C ILE A 68 -2.58 6.58 19.08
N SER A 69 -3.18 7.35 18.15
CA SER A 69 -4.30 8.26 18.46
C SER A 69 -5.67 7.57 18.50
N GLY A 70 -5.78 6.40 17.86
CA GLY A 70 -7.03 5.67 17.64
C GLY A 70 -7.57 5.87 16.22
N PRO A 71 -8.39 4.92 15.73
CA PRO A 71 -8.89 4.91 14.37
C PRO A 71 -10.14 5.77 14.15
N GLN A 72 -10.62 6.47 15.15
CA GLN A 72 -11.77 7.36 15.03
C GLN A 72 -11.50 8.40 13.95
N TYR A 73 -12.46 8.62 13.06
CA TYR A 73 -12.35 9.52 11.90
C TYR A 73 -11.33 9.12 10.83
N ALA A 74 -10.70 7.94 10.93
CA ALA A 74 -9.72 7.47 9.95
C ALA A 74 -10.34 6.93 8.64
N TRP A 75 -11.65 7.04 8.47
CA TRP A 75 -12.37 6.54 7.30
C TRP A 75 -11.80 7.08 5.98
N ALA A 76 -11.47 8.37 5.93
CA ALA A 76 -10.92 8.98 4.73
C ALA A 76 -9.57 8.38 4.33
N PHE A 77 -8.69 8.13 5.31
CA PHE A 77 -7.40 7.47 5.09
C PHE A 77 -7.57 6.04 4.59
N LEU A 78 -8.45 5.26 5.21
CA LEU A 78 -8.70 3.88 4.80
C LEU A 78 -9.38 3.81 3.43
N THR A 79 -10.34 4.69 3.15
CA THR A 79 -11.01 4.75 1.84
C THR A 79 -10.02 5.13 0.74
N TYR A 80 -9.18 6.13 0.98
CA TYR A 80 -8.12 6.51 0.04
C TYR A 80 -7.20 5.32 -0.24
N SER A 81 -6.70 4.65 0.80
CA SER A 81 -5.79 3.50 0.67
C SER A 81 -6.45 2.33 -0.05
N PHE A 82 -7.73 2.08 0.21
CA PHE A 82 -8.51 1.06 -0.48
C PHE A 82 -8.66 1.38 -1.98
N VAL A 83 -9.09 2.59 -2.32
CA VAL A 83 -9.24 3.02 -3.72
C VAL A 83 -7.90 2.97 -4.45
N GLN A 84 -6.82 3.45 -3.82
CA GLN A 84 -5.47 3.38 -4.37
C GLN A 84 -5.06 1.95 -4.69
N SER A 85 -5.33 1.00 -3.79
CA SER A 85 -4.98 -0.40 -4.02
C SER A 85 -5.85 -1.06 -5.10
N VAL A 86 -7.13 -0.72 -5.20
CA VAL A 86 -8.01 -1.18 -6.31
C VAL A 86 -7.48 -0.68 -7.66
N LEU A 87 -7.11 0.60 -7.74
CA LEU A 87 -6.49 1.16 -8.94
C LEU A 87 -5.16 0.45 -9.26
N GLY A 88 -4.40 0.10 -8.22
CA GLY A 88 -3.18 -0.70 -8.37
C GLY A 88 -3.41 -2.05 -9.02
N ILE A 89 -4.50 -2.75 -8.69
CA ILE A 89 -4.87 -4.01 -9.34
C ILE A 89 -5.19 -3.75 -10.83
N ILE A 90 -6.06 -2.80 -11.11
CA ILE A 90 -6.54 -2.52 -12.48
C ILE A 90 -5.36 -2.15 -13.39
N PHE A 91 -4.54 -1.21 -12.95
CA PHE A 91 -3.41 -0.73 -13.75
C PHE A 91 -2.23 -1.70 -13.74
N GLY A 92 -2.04 -2.49 -12.67
CA GLY A 92 -1.08 -3.58 -12.63
C GLY A 92 -1.36 -4.63 -13.71
N PHE A 93 -2.61 -5.07 -13.85
CA PHE A 93 -3.01 -5.95 -14.94
C PHE A 93 -2.82 -5.31 -16.32
N ARG A 94 -3.21 -4.05 -16.46
CA ARG A 94 -3.07 -3.33 -17.71
C ARG A 94 -1.63 -3.24 -18.17
N ILE A 95 -0.69 -2.98 -17.27
CA ILE A 95 0.74 -2.93 -17.60
C ILE A 95 1.26 -4.30 -18.00
N LEU A 96 0.90 -5.37 -17.28
CA LEU A 96 1.34 -6.72 -17.62
C LEU A 96 0.87 -7.18 -19.00
N SER A 97 -0.29 -6.71 -19.46
CA SER A 97 -0.84 -7.04 -20.77
C SER A 97 -0.43 -6.06 -21.88
N SER A 98 0.34 -5.02 -21.58
CA SER A 98 0.69 -3.98 -22.56
C SER A 98 2.00 -4.31 -23.25
N GLU A 99 1.99 -4.50 -24.56
CA GLU A 99 3.19 -4.77 -25.36
C GLU A 99 4.26 -3.66 -25.24
N TRP A 100 3.83 -2.39 -25.23
CA TRP A 100 4.74 -1.25 -25.10
C TRP A 100 5.49 -1.20 -23.76
N ALA A 101 4.97 -1.84 -22.71
CA ALA A 101 5.61 -1.90 -21.42
C ALA A 101 6.60 -3.06 -21.27
N GLN A 102 6.56 -4.00 -22.21
CA GLN A 102 7.48 -5.16 -22.27
C GLN A 102 8.78 -4.76 -22.98
N VAL A 103 9.57 -3.94 -22.31
CA VAL A 103 10.87 -3.48 -22.83
C VAL A 103 11.92 -4.52 -22.50
N GLU A 104 12.90 -4.69 -23.39
CA GLU A 104 14.01 -5.61 -23.19
C GLU A 104 14.74 -5.32 -21.87
N GLY A 105 14.91 -6.33 -21.05
CA GLY A 105 15.53 -6.26 -19.73
C GLY A 105 14.57 -6.01 -18.57
N VAL A 106 13.34 -5.53 -18.82
CA VAL A 106 12.35 -5.33 -17.77
C VAL A 106 11.70 -6.65 -17.38
N LYS A 107 11.76 -6.99 -16.11
CA LYS A 107 11.15 -8.20 -15.54
C LYS A 107 9.73 -7.89 -15.07
N MET A 108 8.76 -8.19 -15.93
CA MET A 108 7.35 -8.10 -15.57
C MET A 108 6.96 -9.24 -14.65
N THR A 109 6.49 -8.93 -13.47
CA THR A 109 6.08 -9.90 -12.44
C THR A 109 4.64 -9.69 -12.01
N ASN A 110 4.01 -10.77 -11.53
CA ASN A 110 2.66 -10.69 -10.96
C ASN A 110 2.59 -9.84 -9.68
N GLU A 111 3.71 -9.44 -9.12
CA GLU A 111 3.79 -8.54 -7.95
C GLU A 111 3.05 -7.21 -8.21
N PHE A 112 3.03 -6.72 -9.45
CA PHE A 112 2.36 -5.48 -9.83
C PHE A 112 0.85 -5.44 -9.53
N TRP A 113 0.19 -6.58 -9.45
CA TRP A 113 -1.23 -6.64 -9.09
C TRP A 113 -1.49 -7.42 -7.80
N ILE A 114 -0.62 -8.40 -7.44
CA ILE A 114 -0.80 -9.21 -6.23
C ILE A 114 -0.61 -8.35 -4.98
N ALA A 115 0.42 -7.50 -4.92
CA ALA A 115 0.65 -6.64 -3.77
C ALA A 115 -0.52 -5.66 -3.55
N PRO A 116 -1.02 -4.94 -4.57
CA PRO A 116 -2.25 -4.16 -4.43
C PRO A 116 -3.47 -4.99 -4.03
N LEU A 117 -3.62 -6.22 -4.52
CA LEU A 117 -4.72 -7.10 -4.11
C LEU A 117 -4.69 -7.39 -2.61
N VAL A 118 -3.53 -7.72 -2.07
CA VAL A 118 -3.38 -7.94 -0.62
C VAL A 118 -3.81 -6.71 0.17
N PHE A 119 -3.36 -5.52 -0.21
CA PHE A 119 -3.76 -4.28 0.44
C PHE A 119 -5.27 -3.97 0.28
N THR A 120 -5.84 -4.28 -0.88
CA THR A 120 -7.29 -4.14 -1.10
C THR A 120 -8.09 -5.00 -0.13
N VAL A 121 -7.66 -6.25 0.09
CA VAL A 121 -8.31 -7.15 1.06
C VAL A 121 -8.17 -6.62 2.48
N LEU A 122 -6.96 -6.18 2.88
CA LEU A 122 -6.70 -5.68 4.23
C LEU A 122 -7.51 -4.40 4.53
N TYR A 123 -7.45 -3.41 3.63
CA TYR A 123 -8.18 -2.15 3.83
C TYR A 123 -9.69 -2.32 3.69
N GLY A 124 -10.15 -3.15 2.74
CA GLY A 124 -11.58 -3.48 2.60
C GLY A 124 -12.14 -4.16 3.84
N PHE A 125 -11.38 -5.11 4.42
CA PHE A 125 -11.75 -5.74 5.67
C PHE A 125 -11.89 -4.72 6.81
N LEU A 126 -10.91 -3.83 6.98
CA LEU A 126 -10.95 -2.80 8.02
C LEU A 126 -12.12 -1.84 7.83
N LEU A 127 -12.35 -1.37 6.59
CA LEU A 127 -13.48 -0.48 6.29
C LEU A 127 -14.82 -1.12 6.64
N PHE A 128 -14.99 -2.41 6.37
CA PHE A 128 -16.22 -3.13 6.65
C PHE A 128 -16.39 -3.42 8.15
N ASN A 129 -15.35 -3.92 8.83
CA ASN A 129 -15.48 -4.35 10.23
C ASN A 129 -15.38 -3.20 11.25
N MET A 130 -14.83 -2.05 10.86
CA MET A 130 -14.63 -0.91 11.76
C MET A 130 -15.56 0.26 11.47
N GLN A 131 -16.61 0.08 10.64
CA GLN A 131 -17.47 1.18 10.22
C GLN A 131 -18.10 1.95 11.38
N GLU A 132 -18.50 1.28 12.47
CA GLU A 132 -19.07 1.93 13.66
C GLU A 132 -18.05 2.81 14.41
N ILE A 133 -16.77 2.54 14.25
CA ILE A 133 -15.68 3.30 14.87
C ILE A 133 -15.20 4.41 13.94
N LEU A 134 -15.11 4.12 12.65
CA LEU A 134 -14.57 5.02 11.64
C LEU A 134 -15.50 6.21 11.34
N TYR A 135 -16.82 5.96 11.37
CA TYR A 135 -17.86 6.95 11.04
C TYR A 135 -18.58 7.48 12.27
N VAL A 136 -17.86 7.65 13.38
CA VAL A 136 -18.44 8.30 14.56
C VAL A 136 -18.83 9.74 14.20
N THR A 137 -20.11 10.03 14.31
CA THR A 137 -20.70 11.38 14.10
C THR A 137 -20.76 12.15 15.41
#